data_a3258c36aaf709c198286e7c2ab2c7f2
#
_entry.id   a3258c36aaf709c198286e7c2ab2c7f2
#
_cell.length_a   1.000
_cell.length_b   1.000
_cell.length_c   1.000
_cell.angle_alpha   90.00
_cell.angle_beta   90.00
_cell.angle_gamma   90.00
#
_symmetry.space_group_name_H-M   'P 1'
#
loop_
_entity.id
_entity.type
_entity.pdbx_description
1 polymer ?
#
loop_
_entity_poly.entity_id
_entity_poly.type
_entity_poly.pdbx_seq_one_letter_code
_entity_poly.pdbx_strand_id
1 'polypeptide(L)'
;ENTGTSSKASYSLGLTTKDLEAIKAIAPDIQIITPVRESKHGVMYKSNLSQNVITGTSTGYPMTFNSKLVEGTFFKEYHQELRANVCVIGSGVKERLFKYESPLNKKIKIGEMWFSIIGVVAPKSVSSAGSQSFGIRNFNEDIYIPLNTMLYKFTKVEVDPNFVVRGNVTITNEDDIIRQSDRVSLDQIIVKVDKSERLKEIAALTGRILDRRHFGVKDYEIVLPEQLLEQKQKTQRIFNIVMGAIAGISLLVGGIGIMNIMLANILERTREIGVRRAVGATMND
;
A
#
# COMPACT_ATOMS: atom_id res chain seq x y z
N GLU A 1 -35.22 9.00 -43.85
CA GLU A 1 -34.52 7.85 -43.27
C GLU A 1 -33.65 8.34 -42.11
N ASN A 2 -34.24 8.32 -40.90
CA ASN A 2 -33.53 8.60 -39.66
C ASN A 2 -33.00 7.29 -39.12
N THR A 3 -31.73 7.00 -39.35
CA THR A 3 -31.01 5.95 -38.62
C THR A 3 -30.65 6.48 -37.26
N GLY A 4 -31.55 6.26 -36.30
CA GLY A 4 -31.26 6.45 -34.88
C GLY A 4 -30.21 5.47 -34.42
N THR A 5 -28.94 5.88 -34.38
CA THR A 5 -27.89 5.22 -33.60
C THR A 5 -28.22 5.42 -32.13
N SER A 6 -28.93 4.46 -31.53
CA SER A 6 -29.03 4.37 -30.08
C SER A 6 -27.63 4.10 -29.54
N SER A 7 -26.98 5.14 -29.08
CA SER A 7 -25.81 5.00 -28.22
C SER A 7 -26.25 4.20 -26.99
N LYS A 8 -25.91 2.90 -26.94
CA LYS A 8 -25.96 2.13 -25.71
C LYS A 8 -25.03 2.86 -24.76
N ALA A 9 -25.57 3.64 -23.83
CA ALA A 9 -24.84 4.16 -22.71
C ALA A 9 -24.27 2.94 -22.01
N SER A 10 -22.97 2.72 -22.17
CA SER A 10 -22.25 1.66 -21.51
C SER A 10 -22.18 2.05 -20.02
N TYR A 11 -23.06 1.47 -19.25
CA TYR A 11 -23.11 1.70 -17.80
C TYR A 11 -21.98 0.88 -17.19
N SER A 12 -20.91 1.52 -16.77
CA SER A 12 -19.91 0.87 -15.94
C SER A 12 -20.25 1.05 -14.46
N LEU A 13 -20.09 0.00 -13.70
CA LEU A 13 -20.41 -0.09 -12.28
C LEU A 13 -19.21 0.21 -11.39
N GLY A 14 -18.08 0.67 -11.96
CA GLY A 14 -16.83 0.79 -11.25
C GLY A 14 -16.16 -0.57 -10.99
N LEU A 15 -15.17 -0.58 -10.12
CA LEU A 15 -14.42 -1.79 -9.76
C LEU A 15 -15.31 -2.78 -8.99
N THR A 16 -15.31 -4.04 -9.40
CA THR A 16 -16.13 -5.10 -8.82
C THR A 16 -15.30 -6.24 -8.24
N THR A 17 -15.94 -7.11 -7.46
CA THR A 17 -15.29 -8.34 -6.98
C THR A 17 -14.90 -9.29 -8.11
N LYS A 18 -15.64 -9.26 -9.23
CA LYS A 18 -15.31 -10.04 -10.43
C LYS A 18 -14.03 -9.54 -11.12
N ASP A 19 -13.73 -8.25 -11.02
CA ASP A 19 -12.47 -7.70 -11.53
C ASP A 19 -11.28 -8.16 -10.70
N LEU A 20 -11.47 -8.24 -9.37
CA LEU A 20 -10.50 -8.84 -8.47
C LEU A 20 -10.13 -10.29 -8.88
N GLU A 21 -11.14 -11.11 -9.14
CA GLU A 21 -10.95 -12.51 -9.57
C GLU A 21 -10.25 -12.59 -10.92
N ALA A 22 -10.64 -11.74 -11.87
CA ALA A 22 -10.03 -11.69 -13.19
C ALA A 22 -8.55 -11.27 -13.12
N ILE A 23 -8.20 -10.28 -12.31
CA ILE A 23 -6.82 -9.86 -12.11
C ILE A 23 -6.01 -10.99 -11.45
N LYS A 24 -6.57 -11.65 -10.44
CA LYS A 24 -5.92 -12.76 -9.74
C LYS A 24 -5.63 -13.95 -10.66
N ALA A 25 -6.52 -14.24 -11.61
CA ALA A 25 -6.40 -15.40 -12.51
C ALA A 25 -5.28 -15.24 -13.55
N ILE A 26 -4.90 -14.02 -13.93
CA ILE A 26 -4.04 -13.77 -15.09
C ILE A 26 -2.60 -13.41 -14.71
N ALA A 27 -2.36 -12.97 -13.50
CA ALA A 27 -1.03 -12.52 -13.08
C ALA A 27 -0.45 -13.38 -11.95
N PRO A 28 0.30 -14.45 -12.28
CA PRO A 28 0.89 -15.37 -11.29
C PRO A 28 1.93 -14.70 -10.38
N ASP A 29 2.49 -13.56 -10.80
CA ASP A 29 3.48 -12.80 -10.03
C ASP A 29 2.87 -11.81 -9.02
N ILE A 30 1.58 -11.82 -8.88
CA ILE A 30 0.89 -11.03 -7.86
C ILE A 30 1.01 -11.77 -6.52
N GLN A 31 1.70 -11.14 -5.58
CA GLN A 31 1.88 -11.69 -4.25
C GLN A 31 0.57 -11.64 -3.44
N ILE A 32 -0.07 -10.49 -3.43
CA ILE A 32 -1.30 -10.25 -2.66
C ILE A 32 -2.19 -9.28 -3.44
N ILE A 33 -3.49 -9.57 -3.47
CA ILE A 33 -4.51 -8.65 -3.95
C ILE A 33 -5.41 -8.31 -2.77
N THR A 34 -5.62 -7.03 -2.55
CA THR A 34 -6.41 -6.53 -1.43
C THR A 34 -7.50 -5.60 -1.95
N PRO A 35 -8.75 -6.04 -1.95
CA PRO A 35 -9.89 -5.16 -2.21
C PRO A 35 -10.14 -4.24 -1.02
N VAL A 36 -10.56 -3.02 -1.32
CA VAL A 36 -10.88 -2.01 -0.33
C VAL A 36 -12.20 -1.34 -0.68
N ARG A 37 -13.08 -1.29 0.29
CA ARG A 37 -14.32 -0.50 0.28
C ARG A 37 -14.33 0.41 1.49
N GLU A 38 -14.59 1.69 1.30
CA GLU A 38 -14.53 2.71 2.33
C GLU A 38 -15.88 3.38 2.53
N SER A 39 -16.21 3.66 3.78
CA SER A 39 -17.37 4.46 4.10
C SER A 39 -17.15 5.22 5.39
N LYS A 40 -17.68 6.42 5.51
CA LYS A 40 -17.56 7.25 6.71
C LYS A 40 -18.78 7.03 7.60
N HIS A 41 -18.53 6.63 8.84
CA HIS A 41 -19.60 6.43 9.83
C HIS A 41 -19.23 7.03 11.18
N GLY A 42 -20.27 7.41 11.92
CA GLY A 42 -20.14 7.70 13.35
C GLY A 42 -19.86 6.42 14.13
N VAL A 43 -18.87 6.48 15.00
CA VAL A 43 -18.45 5.37 15.85
C VAL A 43 -18.61 5.79 17.30
N MET A 44 -19.28 4.97 18.08
CA MET A 44 -19.60 5.27 19.48
C MET A 44 -19.12 4.15 20.41
N TYR A 45 -18.44 4.55 21.47
CA TYR A 45 -18.12 3.70 22.61
C TYR A 45 -18.51 4.40 23.91
N LYS A 46 -19.45 3.83 24.66
CA LYS A 46 -20.05 4.51 25.84
C LYS A 46 -20.59 5.89 25.43
N SER A 47 -20.07 6.95 26.02
CA SER A 47 -20.38 8.36 25.71
C SER A 47 -19.44 9.02 24.69
N ASN A 48 -18.38 8.31 24.27
CA ASN A 48 -17.41 8.85 23.33
C ASN A 48 -17.88 8.61 21.90
N LEU A 49 -17.98 9.69 21.12
CA LEU A 49 -18.35 9.66 19.69
C LEU A 49 -17.16 10.12 18.84
N SER A 50 -16.95 9.47 17.73
CA SER A 50 -15.95 9.82 16.73
C SER A 50 -16.47 9.56 15.33
N GLN A 51 -16.05 10.36 14.36
CA GLN A 51 -16.28 10.12 12.94
C GLN A 51 -15.03 9.43 12.38
N ASN A 52 -15.19 8.22 11.87
CA ASN A 52 -14.08 7.43 11.36
C ASN A 52 -14.38 6.87 9.97
N VAL A 53 -13.34 6.57 9.24
CA VAL A 53 -13.45 5.80 8.00
C VAL A 53 -13.47 4.32 8.36
N ILE A 54 -14.50 3.65 7.88
CA ILE A 54 -14.65 2.20 8.00
C ILE A 54 -14.15 1.61 6.70
N THR A 55 -13.15 0.76 6.81
CA THR A 55 -12.48 0.12 5.68
C THR A 55 -12.83 -1.36 5.64
N GLY A 56 -13.69 -1.74 4.71
CA GLY A 56 -13.97 -3.14 4.39
C GLY A 56 -12.85 -3.72 3.54
N THR A 57 -12.20 -4.78 3.98
CA THR A 57 -11.04 -5.34 3.30
C THR A 57 -10.88 -6.85 3.50
N SER A 58 -9.89 -7.44 2.83
CA SER A 58 -9.56 -8.86 2.96
C SER A 58 -8.55 -9.13 4.07
N THR A 59 -8.37 -10.42 4.38
CA THR A 59 -7.39 -10.91 5.38
C THR A 59 -5.94 -10.58 5.03
N GLY A 60 -5.65 -10.34 3.74
CA GLY A 60 -4.32 -9.97 3.24
C GLY A 60 -3.89 -8.51 3.52
N TYR A 61 -4.79 -7.66 3.99
CA TYR A 61 -4.53 -6.24 4.19
C TYR A 61 -3.29 -5.94 5.05
N PRO A 62 -3.07 -6.59 6.21
CA PRO A 62 -1.87 -6.34 7.01
C PRO A 62 -0.57 -6.66 6.28
N MET A 63 -0.55 -7.70 5.46
CA MET A 63 0.62 -8.10 4.68
C MET A 63 0.88 -7.14 3.52
N THR A 64 -0.19 -6.60 2.90
CA THR A 64 -0.09 -5.60 1.82
C THR A 64 0.59 -4.33 2.31
N PHE A 65 0.17 -3.83 3.47
CA PHE A 65 0.68 -2.59 4.03
C PHE A 65 1.78 -2.75 5.09
N ASN A 66 2.27 -3.97 5.31
CA ASN A 66 3.23 -4.30 6.37
C ASN A 66 2.78 -3.74 7.74
N SER A 67 1.50 -3.89 8.04
CA SER A 67 0.88 -3.37 9.25
C SER A 67 1.00 -4.39 10.36
N LYS A 68 1.66 -4.02 11.46
CA LYS A 68 1.77 -4.86 12.67
C LYS A 68 0.56 -4.61 13.56
N LEU A 69 0.21 -5.62 14.36
CA LEU A 69 -0.78 -5.48 15.41
C LEU A 69 -0.05 -5.27 16.76
N VAL A 70 -0.59 -4.37 17.58
CA VAL A 70 -0.12 -4.15 18.96
C VAL A 70 -0.81 -5.10 19.91
N GLU A 71 -2.12 -5.30 19.71
CA GLU A 71 -2.94 -6.13 20.56
C GLU A 71 -3.89 -6.98 19.70
N GLY A 72 -4.14 -8.21 20.12
CA GLY A 72 -5.11 -9.10 19.49
C GLY A 72 -4.68 -9.69 18.15
N THR A 73 -5.64 -9.95 17.28
CA THR A 73 -5.44 -10.56 15.97
C THR A 73 -6.23 -9.84 14.89
N PHE A 74 -5.78 -9.97 13.63
CA PHE A 74 -6.58 -9.54 12.50
C PHE A 74 -7.67 -10.58 12.19
N PHE A 75 -8.73 -10.18 11.50
CA PHE A 75 -9.78 -11.13 11.12
C PHE A 75 -9.25 -12.16 10.11
N LYS A 76 -9.80 -13.37 10.22
CA LYS A 76 -9.44 -14.53 9.40
C LYS A 76 -10.53 -14.80 8.36
N GLU A 77 -10.29 -15.75 7.46
CA GLU A 77 -11.21 -16.06 6.37
C GLU A 77 -12.61 -16.44 6.85
N TYR A 78 -12.71 -17.23 7.92
CA TYR A 78 -14.02 -17.58 8.48
C TYR A 78 -14.87 -16.36 8.95
N HIS A 79 -14.22 -15.24 9.34
CA HIS A 79 -14.95 -14.02 9.64
C HIS A 79 -15.51 -13.36 8.37
N GLN A 80 -14.82 -13.52 7.22
CA GLN A 80 -15.31 -13.07 5.91
C GLN A 80 -16.55 -13.89 5.50
N GLU A 81 -16.45 -15.22 5.57
CA GLU A 81 -17.50 -16.16 5.19
C GLU A 81 -18.76 -15.98 6.04
N LEU A 82 -18.59 -15.88 7.34
CA LEU A 82 -19.70 -15.68 8.30
C LEU A 82 -20.23 -14.23 8.33
N ARG A 83 -19.64 -13.31 7.57
CA ARG A 83 -19.98 -11.88 7.63
C ARG A 83 -20.02 -11.37 9.07
N ALA A 84 -19.02 -11.76 9.85
CA ALA A 84 -18.98 -11.54 11.28
C ALA A 84 -18.88 -10.06 11.64
N ASN A 85 -19.56 -9.65 12.70
CA ASN A 85 -19.48 -8.29 13.25
C ASN A 85 -18.23 -8.14 14.13
N VAL A 86 -17.06 -8.25 13.51
CA VAL A 86 -15.77 -8.04 14.14
C VAL A 86 -15.05 -6.87 13.48
N CYS A 87 -14.25 -6.17 14.26
CA CYS A 87 -13.44 -5.08 13.74
C CYS A 87 -12.05 -5.06 14.37
N VAL A 88 -11.12 -4.48 13.63
CA VAL A 88 -9.78 -4.13 14.08
C VAL A 88 -9.66 -2.63 14.01
N ILE A 89 -9.20 -1.99 15.07
CA ILE A 89 -9.12 -0.52 15.15
C ILE A 89 -7.69 -0.02 15.00
N GLY A 90 -7.54 1.15 14.42
CA GLY A 90 -6.26 1.87 14.39
C GLY A 90 -5.88 2.42 15.76
N SER A 91 -4.60 2.72 15.95
CA SER A 91 -4.08 3.27 17.22
C SER A 91 -4.73 4.60 17.62
N GLY A 92 -4.99 5.50 16.67
CA GLY A 92 -5.65 6.78 16.94
C GLY A 92 -7.11 6.62 17.40
N VAL A 93 -7.82 5.59 16.88
CA VAL A 93 -9.17 5.25 17.34
C VAL A 93 -9.11 4.75 18.80
N LYS A 94 -8.13 3.89 19.13
CA LYS A 94 -7.91 3.42 20.49
C LYS A 94 -7.70 4.59 21.46
N GLU A 95 -6.79 5.50 21.14
CA GLU A 95 -6.49 6.67 21.97
C GLU A 95 -7.71 7.57 22.19
N ARG A 96 -8.52 7.78 21.14
CA ARG A 96 -9.67 8.67 21.19
C ARG A 96 -10.86 8.07 21.95
N LEU A 97 -11.18 6.80 21.71
CA LEU A 97 -12.37 6.16 22.27
C LEU A 97 -12.11 5.46 23.62
N PHE A 98 -10.94 4.85 23.79
CA PHE A 98 -10.62 3.99 24.94
C PHE A 98 -9.61 4.60 25.90
N LYS A 99 -8.80 5.58 25.44
CA LYS A 99 -7.73 6.20 26.24
C LYS A 99 -6.76 5.13 26.78
N TYR A 100 -6.86 4.79 28.07
CA TYR A 100 -6.00 3.84 28.74
C TYR A 100 -6.61 2.43 28.88
N GLU A 101 -7.88 2.25 28.49
CA GLU A 101 -8.55 0.97 28.55
C GLU A 101 -8.13 0.06 27.38
N SER A 102 -7.94 -1.26 27.64
CA SER A 102 -7.80 -2.21 26.53
C SER A 102 -9.12 -2.33 25.74
N PRO A 103 -9.09 -2.17 24.43
CA PRO A 103 -10.27 -2.25 23.60
C PRO A 103 -10.68 -3.70 23.25
N LEU A 104 -9.80 -4.68 23.48
CA LEU A 104 -10.05 -6.07 23.09
C LEU A 104 -11.33 -6.63 23.72
N ASN A 105 -12.10 -7.37 22.94
CA ASN A 105 -13.38 -7.99 23.29
C ASN A 105 -14.49 -7.00 23.70
N LYS A 106 -14.24 -5.70 23.56
CA LYS A 106 -15.29 -4.69 23.77
C LYS A 106 -16.06 -4.46 22.47
N LYS A 107 -17.31 -4.00 22.64
CA LYS A 107 -18.19 -3.70 21.51
C LYS A 107 -18.24 -2.20 21.28
N ILE A 108 -18.14 -1.81 20.01
CA ILE A 108 -18.36 -0.44 19.53
C ILE A 108 -19.57 -0.42 18.60
N LYS A 109 -20.31 0.67 18.60
CA LYS A 109 -21.41 0.91 17.67
C LYS A 109 -20.84 1.66 16.46
N ILE A 110 -20.96 1.09 15.27
CA ILE A 110 -20.59 1.71 13.99
C ILE A 110 -21.88 1.94 13.21
N GLY A 111 -22.26 3.20 13.01
CA GLY A 111 -23.58 3.51 12.49
C GLY A 111 -24.67 2.91 13.39
N GLU A 112 -25.46 2.00 12.84
CA GLU A 112 -26.54 1.33 13.61
C GLU A 112 -26.15 -0.06 14.17
N MET A 113 -24.93 -0.54 13.89
CA MET A 113 -24.54 -1.92 14.18
C MET A 113 -23.45 -2.02 15.24
N TRP A 114 -23.49 -3.11 16.01
CA TRP A 114 -22.49 -3.42 17.02
C TRP A 114 -21.40 -4.33 16.46
N PHE A 115 -20.14 -3.95 16.69
CA PHE A 115 -18.94 -4.70 16.30
C PHE A 115 -18.08 -5.02 17.52
N SER A 116 -17.55 -6.24 17.56
CA SER A 116 -16.59 -6.67 18.60
C SER A 116 -15.17 -6.37 18.14
N ILE A 117 -14.37 -5.70 18.95
CA ILE A 117 -12.97 -5.41 18.66
C ILE A 117 -12.12 -6.65 18.93
N ILE A 118 -11.41 -7.13 17.92
CA ILE A 118 -10.55 -8.31 17.99
C ILE A 118 -9.06 -7.98 17.88
N GLY A 119 -8.71 -6.76 17.52
CA GLY A 119 -7.31 -6.34 17.40
C GLY A 119 -7.13 -4.83 17.28
N VAL A 120 -5.88 -4.41 17.48
CA VAL A 120 -5.44 -3.01 17.36
C VAL A 120 -4.20 -2.96 16.47
N VAL A 121 -4.24 -2.14 15.42
CA VAL A 121 -3.11 -1.92 14.52
C VAL A 121 -2.10 -0.96 15.17
N ALA A 122 -0.82 -1.26 15.00
CA ALA A 122 0.26 -0.41 15.47
C ALA A 122 0.22 0.99 14.82
N PRO A 123 0.63 2.03 15.55
CA PRO A 123 0.71 3.36 14.98
C PRO A 123 1.70 3.38 13.81
N LYS A 124 1.27 3.97 12.72
CA LYS A 124 2.07 4.15 11.53
C LYS A 124 2.43 5.63 11.41
N SER A 125 3.71 5.95 11.49
CA SER A 125 4.17 7.31 11.21
C SER A 125 4.04 7.56 9.70
N VAL A 126 3.05 8.33 9.33
CA VAL A 126 2.92 8.82 7.95
C VAL A 126 3.64 10.15 7.92
N SER A 127 4.78 10.23 7.23
CA SER A 127 5.45 11.53 7.05
C SER A 127 4.50 12.44 6.25
N SER A 128 4.10 13.53 6.89
CA SER A 128 3.11 14.47 6.36
C SER A 128 3.48 15.08 5.00
N ALA A 129 4.78 15.13 4.66
CA ALA A 129 5.25 15.69 3.40
C ALA A 129 4.98 14.82 2.16
N GLY A 130 4.82 13.49 2.33
CA GLY A 130 4.54 12.58 1.20
C GLY A 130 3.08 12.16 1.09
N SER A 131 2.32 12.25 2.17
CA SER A 131 0.97 11.70 2.23
C SER A 131 -0.07 12.50 1.44
N GLN A 132 0.03 13.82 1.43
CA GLN A 132 -0.94 14.67 0.73
C GLN A 132 -0.83 14.57 -0.80
N SER A 133 0.37 14.38 -1.34
CA SER A 133 0.58 14.25 -2.78
C SER A 133 0.10 12.91 -3.37
N PHE A 134 -0.08 11.90 -2.54
CA PHE A 134 -0.48 10.54 -2.96
C PHE A 134 -1.86 10.11 -2.43
N GLY A 135 -2.64 11.02 -1.86
CA GLY A 135 -3.93 10.69 -1.28
C GLY A 135 -3.84 9.71 -0.08
N ILE A 136 -2.65 9.59 0.52
CA ILE A 136 -2.45 8.70 1.67
C ILE A 136 -3.00 9.40 2.90
N ARG A 137 -4.12 8.91 3.39
CA ARG A 137 -4.76 9.40 4.61
C ARG A 137 -4.12 8.80 5.87
N ASN A 138 -4.52 9.31 7.03
CA ASN A 138 -4.08 8.81 8.32
C ASN A 138 -4.74 7.46 8.66
N PHE A 139 -4.11 6.35 8.31
CA PHE A 139 -4.58 5.00 8.59
C PHE A 139 -4.71 4.67 10.08
N ASN A 140 -4.16 5.49 10.98
CA ASN A 140 -4.28 5.30 12.42
C ASN A 140 -5.71 5.58 12.93
N GLU A 141 -6.51 6.28 12.15
CA GLU A 141 -7.90 6.62 12.48
C GLU A 141 -8.92 5.69 11.79
N ASP A 142 -8.47 4.68 11.09
CA ASP A 142 -9.32 3.75 10.38
C ASP A 142 -9.82 2.61 11.27
N ILE A 143 -10.97 2.08 10.90
CA ILE A 143 -11.53 0.86 11.49
C ILE A 143 -11.70 -0.15 10.36
N TYR A 144 -11.06 -1.30 10.52
CA TYR A 144 -11.06 -2.37 9.54
C TYR A 144 -12.12 -3.41 9.88
N ILE A 145 -12.93 -3.77 8.91
CA ILE A 145 -13.95 -4.83 9.02
C ILE A 145 -13.81 -5.80 7.84
N PRO A 146 -14.35 -7.03 7.96
CA PRO A 146 -14.37 -7.95 6.84
C PRO A 146 -15.12 -7.35 5.65
N LEU A 147 -14.56 -7.49 4.43
CA LEU A 147 -15.14 -6.93 3.21
C LEU A 147 -16.59 -7.42 3.01
N ASN A 148 -16.83 -8.71 3.17
CA ASN A 148 -18.18 -9.29 3.01
C ASN A 148 -19.19 -8.69 3.99
N THR A 149 -18.74 -8.36 5.22
CA THR A 149 -19.57 -7.64 6.19
C THR A 149 -19.87 -6.21 5.73
N MET A 150 -18.86 -5.52 5.17
CA MET A 150 -19.01 -4.18 4.62
C MET A 150 -20.01 -4.17 3.47
N LEU A 151 -19.81 -5.03 2.48
CA LEU A 151 -20.65 -5.11 1.30
C LEU A 151 -22.10 -5.47 1.63
N TYR A 152 -22.29 -6.35 2.60
CA TYR A 152 -23.64 -6.80 2.96
C TYR A 152 -24.39 -5.80 3.87
N LYS A 153 -23.70 -5.19 4.82
CA LYS A 153 -24.35 -4.43 5.90
C LYS A 153 -24.31 -2.90 5.71
N PHE A 154 -23.34 -2.38 4.99
CA PHE A 154 -23.17 -0.93 4.82
C PHE A 154 -23.53 -0.45 3.43
N THR A 155 -23.76 -1.35 2.47
CA THR A 155 -24.27 -0.95 1.17
C THR A 155 -25.77 -0.64 1.35
N LYS A 156 -26.09 0.64 1.48
CA LYS A 156 -27.45 1.09 1.16
C LYS A 156 -27.58 0.91 -0.34
N VAL A 157 -28.41 -0.01 -0.76
CA VAL A 157 -28.94 0.01 -2.12
C VAL A 157 -29.76 1.29 -2.19
N GLU A 158 -29.18 2.37 -2.68
CA GLU A 158 -29.96 3.50 -3.18
C GLU A 158 -30.72 2.95 -4.37
N VAL A 159 -31.90 2.43 -4.12
CA VAL A 159 -32.87 2.15 -5.16
C VAL A 159 -33.24 3.53 -5.68
N ASP A 160 -32.66 3.93 -6.82
CA ASP A 160 -33.09 5.12 -7.53
C ASP A 160 -34.60 4.95 -7.76
N PRO A 161 -35.46 5.77 -7.12
CA PRO A 161 -36.92 5.63 -7.27
C PRO A 161 -37.38 5.85 -8.72
N ASN A 162 -36.51 6.35 -9.58
CA ASN A 162 -36.75 6.53 -11.00
C ASN A 162 -36.25 5.37 -11.87
N PHE A 163 -35.59 4.38 -11.27
CA PHE A 163 -35.19 3.17 -11.98
C PHE A 163 -36.39 2.24 -12.11
N VAL A 164 -37.28 2.56 -13.03
CA VAL A 164 -38.39 1.69 -13.44
C VAL A 164 -37.80 0.52 -14.21
N VAL A 165 -37.55 -0.61 -13.51
CA VAL A 165 -37.31 -1.88 -14.18
C VAL A 165 -38.59 -2.26 -14.93
N ARG A 166 -38.57 -2.06 -16.24
CA ARG A 166 -39.63 -2.49 -17.15
C ARG A 166 -39.55 -4.03 -17.26
N GLY A 167 -40.17 -4.71 -16.31
CA GLY A 167 -40.23 -6.15 -16.24
C GLY A 167 -40.41 -6.56 -14.76
N ASN A 168 -41.47 -7.33 -14.47
CA ASN A 168 -41.83 -7.86 -13.18
C ASN A 168 -40.63 -8.59 -12.48
N VAL A 169 -39.81 -7.86 -11.78
CA VAL A 169 -38.84 -8.44 -10.87
C VAL A 169 -39.24 -8.00 -9.47
N THR A 170 -40.02 -8.83 -8.84
CA THR A 170 -40.30 -8.75 -7.41
C THR A 170 -39.03 -9.21 -6.68
N ILE A 171 -38.32 -8.29 -6.03
CA ILE A 171 -37.19 -8.63 -5.14
C ILE A 171 -37.81 -9.32 -3.92
N THR A 172 -37.85 -10.64 -3.93
CA THR A 172 -38.51 -11.42 -2.87
C THR A 172 -37.56 -12.36 -2.12
N ASN A 173 -36.29 -12.49 -2.54
CA ASN A 173 -35.38 -13.45 -1.92
C ASN A 173 -34.02 -12.84 -1.57
N GLU A 174 -33.41 -13.33 -0.47
CA GLU A 174 -32.05 -13.01 -0.06
C GLU A 174 -31.01 -13.27 -1.17
N ASP A 175 -31.26 -14.21 -2.07
CA ASP A 175 -30.42 -14.52 -3.24
C ASP A 175 -30.40 -13.39 -4.28
N ASP A 176 -31.46 -12.59 -4.41
CA ASP A 176 -31.47 -11.44 -5.31
C ASP A 176 -30.67 -10.27 -4.76
N ILE A 177 -30.60 -10.13 -3.44
CA ILE A 177 -29.70 -9.20 -2.75
C ILE A 177 -28.24 -9.62 -2.99
N ILE A 178 -27.96 -10.92 -2.97
CA ILE A 178 -26.61 -11.47 -3.22
C ILE A 178 -26.20 -11.24 -4.69
N ARG A 179 -27.10 -11.40 -5.65
CA ARG A 179 -26.83 -11.09 -7.07
C ARG A 179 -26.65 -9.60 -7.31
N GLN A 180 -27.25 -8.76 -6.50
CA GLN A 180 -27.07 -7.32 -6.54
C GLN A 180 -25.77 -6.91 -5.82
N SER A 181 -25.28 -7.71 -4.85
CA SER A 181 -23.94 -7.51 -4.25
C SER A 181 -22.80 -7.74 -5.23
N ASP A 182 -23.01 -8.53 -6.28
CA ASP A 182 -22.08 -8.66 -7.41
C ASP A 182 -21.88 -7.34 -8.19
N ARG A 183 -22.76 -6.37 -7.98
CA ARG A 183 -22.71 -5.04 -8.55
C ARG A 183 -22.14 -3.98 -7.60
N VAL A 184 -21.75 -4.38 -6.39
CA VAL A 184 -21.20 -3.43 -5.43
C VAL A 184 -19.79 -3.06 -5.84
N SER A 185 -19.61 -1.78 -6.15
CA SER A 185 -18.32 -1.23 -6.53
C SER A 185 -17.34 -1.27 -5.35
N LEU A 186 -16.12 -1.67 -5.62
CA LEU A 186 -14.97 -1.45 -4.75
C LEU A 186 -14.42 -0.06 -5.00
N ASP A 187 -13.91 0.59 -3.96
CA ASP A 187 -13.28 1.89 -4.14
C ASP A 187 -11.85 1.73 -4.66
N GLN A 188 -11.17 0.66 -4.21
CA GLN A 188 -9.79 0.38 -4.64
C GLN A 188 -9.52 -1.12 -4.69
N ILE A 189 -8.65 -1.51 -5.62
CA ILE A 189 -8.01 -2.83 -5.64
C ILE A 189 -6.50 -2.60 -5.56
N ILE A 190 -5.90 -3.02 -4.45
CA ILE A 190 -4.48 -2.83 -4.20
C ILE A 190 -3.76 -4.12 -4.54
N VAL A 191 -2.81 -4.03 -5.45
CA VAL A 191 -2.03 -5.17 -5.95
C VAL A 191 -0.60 -5.03 -5.45
N LYS A 192 -0.14 -6.00 -4.67
CA LYS A 192 1.25 -6.11 -4.23
C LYS A 192 1.99 -7.07 -5.15
N VAL A 193 3.02 -6.55 -5.80
CA VAL A 193 3.88 -7.28 -6.72
C VAL A 193 5.19 -7.63 -6.01
N ASP A 194 5.73 -8.82 -6.27
CA ASP A 194 6.97 -9.28 -5.65
C ASP A 194 8.18 -8.47 -6.16
N LYS A 195 8.27 -8.25 -7.48
CA LYS A 195 9.39 -7.56 -8.11
C LYS A 195 8.98 -6.21 -8.68
N SER A 196 9.63 -5.14 -8.23
CA SER A 196 9.38 -3.76 -8.69
C SER A 196 9.55 -3.60 -10.21
N GLU A 197 10.44 -4.39 -10.83
CA GLU A 197 10.74 -4.34 -12.27
C GLU A 197 9.53 -4.73 -13.12
N ARG A 198 8.69 -5.63 -12.61
CA ARG A 198 7.49 -6.12 -13.30
C ARG A 198 6.23 -5.29 -13.04
N LEU A 199 6.36 -4.25 -12.22
CA LEU A 199 5.22 -3.43 -11.82
C LEU A 199 4.52 -2.79 -13.03
N LYS A 200 5.29 -2.25 -13.98
CA LYS A 200 4.75 -1.65 -15.21
C LYS A 200 4.06 -2.66 -16.11
N GLU A 201 4.63 -3.86 -16.23
CA GLU A 201 4.07 -4.95 -17.02
C GLU A 201 2.73 -5.41 -16.45
N ILE A 202 2.69 -5.66 -15.13
CA ILE A 202 1.48 -6.07 -14.43
C ILE A 202 0.40 -4.99 -14.48
N ALA A 203 0.79 -3.71 -14.34
CA ALA A 203 -0.14 -2.61 -14.48
C ALA A 203 -0.75 -2.52 -15.89
N ALA A 204 0.07 -2.71 -16.93
CA ALA A 204 -0.41 -2.72 -18.31
C ALA A 204 -1.33 -3.93 -18.58
N LEU A 205 -1.04 -5.10 -18.00
CA LEU A 205 -1.91 -6.28 -18.09
C LEU A 205 -3.23 -6.02 -17.37
N THR A 206 -3.19 -5.49 -16.15
CA THR A 206 -4.38 -5.13 -15.37
C THR A 206 -5.25 -4.14 -16.13
N GLY A 207 -4.64 -3.10 -16.73
CA GLY A 207 -5.35 -2.13 -17.56
C GLY A 207 -6.11 -2.79 -18.71
N ARG A 208 -5.46 -3.67 -19.46
CA ARG A 208 -6.12 -4.39 -20.59
C ARG A 208 -7.28 -5.28 -20.11
N ILE A 209 -7.16 -5.89 -18.92
CA ILE A 209 -8.23 -6.70 -18.35
C ILE A 209 -9.43 -5.82 -18.01
N LEU A 210 -9.18 -4.71 -17.32
CA LEU A 210 -10.22 -3.77 -16.90
C LEU A 210 -10.87 -3.11 -18.13
N ASP A 211 -10.11 -2.63 -19.12
CA ASP A 211 -10.63 -2.06 -20.35
C ASP A 211 -11.59 -3.02 -21.06
N ARG A 212 -11.23 -4.32 -21.13
CA ARG A 212 -12.07 -5.34 -21.74
C ARG A 212 -13.35 -5.57 -20.95
N ARG A 213 -13.26 -5.59 -19.62
CA ARG A 213 -14.40 -5.90 -18.74
C ARG A 213 -15.35 -4.72 -18.57
N HIS A 214 -14.82 -3.51 -18.63
CA HIS A 214 -15.57 -2.26 -18.55
C HIS A 214 -16.00 -1.74 -19.92
N PHE A 215 -15.91 -2.58 -20.97
CA PHE A 215 -16.34 -2.24 -22.32
C PHE A 215 -15.72 -0.95 -22.89
N GLY A 216 -14.47 -0.64 -22.48
CA GLY A 216 -13.76 0.56 -22.91
C GLY A 216 -14.13 1.83 -22.15
N VAL A 217 -15.01 1.76 -21.16
CA VAL A 217 -15.30 2.89 -20.28
C VAL A 217 -14.15 3.03 -19.27
N LYS A 218 -13.51 4.20 -19.22
CA LYS A 218 -12.44 4.51 -18.26
C LYS A 218 -13.04 5.10 -16.99
N ASP A 219 -13.55 4.25 -16.13
CA ASP A 219 -14.09 4.56 -14.82
C ASP A 219 -13.14 4.13 -13.68
N TYR A 220 -11.90 3.81 -14.02
CA TYR A 220 -10.85 3.44 -13.09
C TYR A 220 -9.53 4.17 -13.43
N GLU A 221 -8.69 4.32 -12.44
CA GLU A 221 -7.32 4.85 -12.56
C GLU A 221 -6.32 3.85 -12.00
N ILE A 222 -5.23 3.63 -12.74
CA ILE A 222 -4.12 2.80 -12.24
C ILE A 222 -3.02 3.72 -11.73
N VAL A 223 -2.86 3.75 -10.41
CA VAL A 223 -1.83 4.56 -9.76
C VAL A 223 -0.60 3.71 -9.47
N LEU A 224 0.50 4.07 -10.10
CA LEU A 224 1.81 3.47 -9.86
C LEU A 224 2.66 4.41 -9.01
N PRO A 225 3.32 3.94 -7.95
CA PRO A 225 4.21 4.76 -7.13
C PRO A 225 5.57 5.02 -7.82
N GLU A 226 5.55 5.37 -9.12
CA GLU A 226 6.76 5.59 -9.94
C GLU A 226 7.63 6.71 -9.37
N GLN A 227 7.03 7.81 -8.93
CA GLN A 227 7.76 8.94 -8.36
C GLN A 227 8.56 8.53 -7.12
N LEU A 228 8.02 7.63 -6.29
CA LEU A 228 8.75 7.07 -5.14
C LEU A 228 9.91 6.17 -5.58
N LEU A 229 9.71 5.38 -6.64
CA LEU A 229 10.77 4.53 -7.20
C LEU A 229 11.86 5.37 -7.85
N GLU A 230 11.51 6.38 -8.63
CA GLU A 230 12.48 7.30 -9.23
C GLU A 230 13.24 8.11 -8.16
N GLN A 231 12.55 8.59 -7.15
CA GLN A 231 13.18 9.30 -6.03
C GLN A 231 14.13 8.40 -5.26
N LYS A 232 13.76 7.14 -5.02
CA LYS A 232 14.63 6.13 -4.39
C LYS A 232 15.87 5.87 -5.24
N GLN A 233 15.73 5.68 -6.55
CA GLN A 233 16.84 5.47 -7.46
C GLN A 233 17.76 6.70 -7.54
N LYS A 234 17.18 7.89 -7.56
CA LYS A 234 17.92 9.16 -7.56
C LYS A 234 18.73 9.34 -6.28
N THR A 235 18.12 9.08 -5.14
CA THR A 235 18.79 9.11 -3.83
C THR A 235 19.92 8.09 -3.76
N GLN A 236 19.71 6.88 -4.25
CA GLN A 236 20.73 5.83 -4.28
C GLN A 236 21.91 6.20 -5.18
N ARG A 237 21.65 6.82 -6.33
CA ARG A 237 22.70 7.32 -7.22
C ARG A 237 23.52 8.42 -6.55
N ILE A 238 22.87 9.40 -5.91
CA ILE A 238 23.55 10.45 -5.17
C ILE A 238 24.40 9.86 -4.05
N PHE A 239 23.85 8.94 -3.29
CA PHE A 239 24.57 8.25 -2.21
C PHE A 239 25.83 7.53 -2.73
N ASN A 240 25.71 6.79 -3.83
CA ASN A 240 26.85 6.08 -4.43
C ASN A 240 27.93 7.07 -4.93
N ILE A 241 27.55 8.22 -5.50
CA ILE A 241 28.50 9.25 -5.94
C ILE A 241 29.23 9.84 -4.73
N VAL A 242 28.50 10.18 -3.67
CA VAL A 242 29.09 10.75 -2.45
C VAL A 242 30.05 9.76 -1.78
N MET A 243 29.65 8.50 -1.64
CA MET A 243 30.49 7.45 -1.09
C MET A 243 31.73 7.21 -1.94
N GLY A 244 31.58 7.22 -3.27
CA GLY A 244 32.70 7.12 -4.20
C GLY A 244 33.67 8.30 -4.08
N ALA A 245 33.16 9.52 -3.94
CA ALA A 245 33.97 10.71 -3.73
C ALA A 245 34.78 10.67 -2.42
N ILE A 246 34.12 10.28 -1.32
CA ILE A 246 34.77 10.11 0.00
C ILE A 246 35.87 9.06 -0.07
N ALA A 247 35.59 7.91 -0.67
CA ALA A 247 36.55 6.84 -0.86
C ALA A 247 37.74 7.30 -1.73
N GLY A 248 37.48 8.03 -2.81
CA GLY A 248 38.49 8.60 -3.70
C GLY A 248 39.42 9.60 -2.99
N ILE A 249 38.82 10.50 -2.19
CA ILE A 249 39.60 11.49 -1.42
C ILE A 249 40.43 10.76 -0.36
N SER A 250 39.91 9.79 0.34
CA SER A 250 40.62 9.01 1.36
C SER A 250 41.81 8.26 0.75
N LEU A 251 41.59 7.64 -0.43
CA LEU A 251 42.67 6.97 -1.15
C LEU A 251 43.77 7.93 -1.58
N LEU A 252 43.41 9.12 -2.06
CA LEU A 252 44.33 10.15 -2.47
C LEU A 252 45.17 10.66 -1.31
N VAL A 253 44.52 10.96 -0.17
CA VAL A 253 45.23 11.41 1.05
C VAL A 253 46.16 10.30 1.57
N GLY A 254 45.69 9.04 1.60
CA GLY A 254 46.49 7.87 1.98
C GLY A 254 47.70 7.69 1.02
N GLY A 255 47.47 7.84 -0.28
CA GLY A 255 48.52 7.77 -1.29
C GLY A 255 49.60 8.84 -1.13
N ILE A 256 49.21 10.09 -0.83
CA ILE A 256 50.13 11.18 -0.52
C ILE A 256 50.95 10.87 0.72
N GLY A 257 50.27 10.30 1.76
CA GLY A 257 50.97 9.88 2.98
C GLY A 257 52.07 8.83 2.72
N ILE A 258 51.75 7.80 1.94
CA ILE A 258 52.69 6.76 1.55
C ILE A 258 53.83 7.35 0.70
N MET A 259 53.49 8.24 -0.25
CA MET A 259 54.45 8.91 -1.08
C MET A 259 55.45 9.74 -0.25
N ASN A 260 55.00 10.48 0.77
CA ASN A 260 55.84 11.26 1.63
C ASN A 260 56.80 10.38 2.46
N ILE A 261 56.32 9.27 2.97
CA ILE A 261 57.14 8.32 3.70
C ILE A 261 58.21 7.69 2.80
N MET A 262 57.78 7.29 1.58
CA MET A 262 58.72 6.74 0.60
C MET A 262 59.80 7.76 0.18
N LEU A 263 59.37 9.02 -0.04
CA LEU A 263 60.31 10.09 -0.42
C LEU A 263 61.33 10.36 0.70
N ALA A 264 60.89 10.41 1.98
CA ALA A 264 61.76 10.56 3.09
C ALA A 264 62.79 9.42 3.18
N ASN A 265 62.35 8.17 3.05
CA ASN A 265 63.22 7.01 3.04
C ASN A 265 64.22 7.01 1.89
N ILE A 266 63.82 7.44 0.71
CA ILE A 266 64.73 7.54 -0.46
C ILE A 266 65.78 8.62 -0.21
N LEU A 267 65.36 9.79 0.31
CA LEU A 267 66.31 10.89 0.60
C LEU A 267 67.32 10.49 1.65
N GLU A 268 66.92 9.79 2.69
CA GLU A 268 67.80 9.28 3.76
C GLU A 268 68.77 8.24 3.23
N ARG A 269 68.31 7.29 2.40
CA ARG A 269 69.17 6.30 1.72
C ARG A 269 70.08 6.93 0.72
N THR A 270 69.66 7.93 -0.04
CA THR A 270 70.50 8.63 -1.00
C THR A 270 71.65 9.34 -0.31
N ARG A 271 71.40 9.96 0.83
CA ARG A 271 72.42 10.58 1.66
C ARG A 271 73.43 9.56 2.18
N GLU A 272 72.94 8.41 2.67
CA GLU A 272 73.80 7.32 3.15
C GLU A 272 74.70 6.73 2.06
N ILE A 273 74.08 6.46 0.88
CA ILE A 273 74.80 5.96 -0.29
C ILE A 273 75.84 7.00 -0.75
N GLY A 274 75.45 8.28 -0.76
CA GLY A 274 76.37 9.37 -1.11
C GLY A 274 77.58 9.43 -0.21
N VAL A 275 77.39 9.31 1.09
CA VAL A 275 78.54 9.29 2.05
C VAL A 275 79.37 8.03 1.88
N ARG A 276 78.81 6.85 1.70
CA ARG A 276 79.59 5.61 1.46
C ARG A 276 80.36 5.67 0.17
N ARG A 277 79.84 6.22 -0.91
CA ARG A 277 80.50 6.41 -2.15
C ARG A 277 81.65 7.42 -2.05
N ALA A 278 81.51 8.51 -1.28
CA ALA A 278 82.54 9.47 -1.01
C ALA A 278 83.73 8.92 -0.25
N VAL A 279 83.48 7.86 0.58
CA VAL A 279 84.54 7.14 1.35
C VAL A 279 85.12 5.95 0.56
N GLY A 280 84.69 5.74 -0.71
CA GLY A 280 85.28 4.74 -1.59
C GLY A 280 84.57 3.42 -1.74
N ALA A 281 83.29 3.34 -1.31
CA ALA A 281 82.48 2.14 -1.53
C ALA A 281 82.21 1.87 -2.99
N THR A 282 82.31 0.64 -3.42
CA THR A 282 82.08 0.21 -4.81
C THR A 282 80.59 -0.10 -5.04
N MET A 283 80.21 -0.37 -6.29
CA MET A 283 78.81 -0.58 -6.68
C MET A 283 78.21 -1.92 -6.14
N ASN A 284 79.04 -2.76 -5.57
CA ASN A 284 78.68 -4.09 -5.01
C ASN A 284 78.67 -4.12 -3.47
N ASP A 285 79.00 -3.04 -2.78
CA ASP A 285 78.94 -2.86 -1.34
C ASP A 285 77.63 -2.12 -0.95
#